data_f58826548488cd30a59501808ca461cc
#
_entry.id   f58826548488cd30a59501808ca461cc
#
_cell.length_a   1.000
_cell.length_b   1.000
_cell.length_c   1.000
_cell.angle_alpha   90.00
_cell.angle_beta   90.00
_cell.angle_gamma   90.00
#
_symmetry.space_group_name_H-M   'P 1'
#
loop_
_entity.id
_entity.type
_entity.pdbx_description
1 polymer ?
#
loop_
_entity_poly.entity_id
_entity_poly.type
_entity_poly.pdbx_seq_one_letter_code
_entity_poly.pdbx_strand_id
1 'polypeptide(L)'
;STIHPDDIRNKANRYWEERTYQNSNKVNHFRKYTGSDTYDALNIVPLLRLAEMYLILVENSPLSEAGGYFKTYRIARNLDISIDNSLVTEQDVLNRMEKEYRKEFFGEGQMWFFYKKHDFTRFTWPKNKTIPEGAYLLPIPKSQSVFD
;
A
#
# COMPACT_ATOMS: atom_id res chain seq x y z
N SER A 1 -2.51 -0.20 11.79
CA SER A 1 -1.32 -1.06 11.68
C SER A 1 -0.11 -0.15 11.82
N THR A 2 0.61 -0.33 12.89
CA THR A 2 1.88 0.38 13.12
C THR A 2 2.87 -0.08 12.07
N ILE A 3 3.44 0.87 11.33
CA ILE A 3 4.62 0.63 10.51
C ILE A 3 5.75 0.26 11.48
N HIS A 4 6.56 -0.74 11.12
CA HIS A 4 7.69 -1.15 11.97
C HIS A 4 8.60 0.06 12.26
N PRO A 5 9.14 0.23 13.50
CA PRO A 5 9.97 1.38 13.84
C PRO A 5 11.16 1.59 12.90
N ASP A 6 11.79 0.50 12.44
CA ASP A 6 12.94 0.54 11.57
C ASP A 6 12.61 0.74 10.10
N ASP A 7 11.33 0.64 9.71
CA ASP A 7 10.89 0.89 8.36
C ASP A 7 11.22 2.34 7.97
N ILE A 8 11.92 2.51 6.85
CA ILE A 8 12.34 3.85 6.40
C ILE A 8 11.16 4.79 6.14
N ARG A 9 9.96 4.25 5.88
CA ARG A 9 8.74 5.03 5.71
C ARG A 9 8.23 5.65 7.01
N ASN A 10 8.65 5.07 8.14
CA ASN A 10 8.31 5.56 9.49
C ASN A 10 9.33 6.55 10.04
N LYS A 11 10.51 6.67 9.42
CA LYS A 11 11.52 7.63 9.89
C LYS A 11 10.99 9.05 9.76
N ALA A 12 11.33 9.86 10.76
CA ALA A 12 10.92 11.25 10.85
C ALA A 12 11.06 11.98 9.50
N ASN A 13 10.01 12.65 9.09
CA ASN A 13 9.92 13.48 7.90
C ASN A 13 9.93 12.74 6.54
N ARG A 14 9.76 11.42 6.46
CA ARG A 14 9.59 10.76 5.16
C ARG A 14 8.13 10.66 4.75
N TYR A 15 7.34 9.81 5.42
CA TYR A 15 5.92 9.66 5.09
C TYR A 15 5.01 10.26 6.17
N TRP A 16 5.51 10.33 7.40
CA TRP A 16 4.73 10.77 8.56
C TRP A 16 5.51 11.74 9.42
N GLU A 17 4.84 12.79 9.88
CA GLU A 17 5.34 13.76 10.84
C GLU A 17 4.36 13.84 12.01
N GLU A 18 4.87 13.65 13.23
CA GLU A 18 4.08 13.92 14.42
C GLU A 18 4.09 15.44 14.71
N ARG A 19 2.93 16.05 14.72
CA ARG A 19 2.74 17.45 15.11
C ARG A 19 1.96 17.54 16.40
N THR A 20 2.43 18.39 17.28
CA THR A 20 1.74 18.73 18.53
C THR A 20 0.95 20.02 18.35
N TYR A 21 -0.34 19.97 18.60
CA TYR A 21 -1.22 21.14 18.58
C TYR A 21 -1.33 21.78 19.95
N GLN A 22 -1.92 22.99 20.01
CA GLN A 22 -2.02 23.83 21.23
C GLN A 22 -2.60 23.12 22.46
N ASN A 23 -3.37 22.05 22.29
CA ASN A 23 -3.96 21.27 23.37
C ASN A 23 -3.14 20.02 23.74
N SER A 24 -1.84 19.99 23.43
CA SER A 24 -0.95 18.83 23.62
C SER A 24 -1.39 17.56 22.86
N ASN A 25 -2.35 17.66 21.96
CA ASN A 25 -2.76 16.55 21.12
C ASN A 25 -1.73 16.31 20.02
N LYS A 26 -1.24 15.09 19.95
CA LYS A 26 -0.30 14.65 18.92
C LYS A 26 -1.07 14.03 17.76
N VAL A 27 -0.80 14.50 16.55
CA VAL A 27 -1.43 14.03 15.32
C VAL A 27 -0.34 13.70 14.30
N ASN A 28 -0.46 12.53 13.67
CA ASN A 28 0.42 12.14 12.58
C ASN A 28 -0.06 12.74 11.28
N HIS A 29 0.77 13.59 10.68
CA HIS A 29 0.55 14.17 9.36
C HIS A 29 1.22 13.32 8.28
N PHE A 30 0.51 13.05 7.21
CA PHE A 30 1.06 12.37 6.04
C PHE A 30 1.82 13.36 5.17
N ARG A 31 3.11 13.09 4.92
CA ARG A 31 4.05 14.02 4.25
C ARG A 31 4.72 13.45 3.00
N LYS A 32 4.30 12.32 2.50
CA LYS A 32 4.97 11.63 1.39
C LYS A 32 5.24 12.54 0.17
N TYR A 33 4.35 13.50 -0.07
CA TYR A 33 4.41 14.41 -1.22
C TYR A 33 4.59 15.88 -0.84
N THR A 34 4.77 16.17 0.43
CA THR A 34 5.13 17.51 0.88
C THR A 34 6.66 17.56 0.95
N GLY A 35 7.28 18.43 0.17
CA GLY A 35 8.74 18.56 0.14
C GLY A 35 9.33 18.82 1.52
N SER A 36 10.54 18.35 1.74
CA SER A 36 11.35 18.83 2.85
C SER A 36 11.92 20.22 2.46
N ASP A 37 12.13 21.06 3.45
CA ASP A 37 12.67 22.44 3.27
C ASP A 37 14.03 22.49 2.56
N THR A 38 14.62 21.33 2.24
CA THR A 38 15.95 21.18 1.65
C THR A 38 15.95 20.75 0.17
N TYR A 39 14.79 20.44 -0.43
CA TYR A 39 14.73 20.02 -1.83
C TYR A 39 13.62 20.76 -2.58
N ASP A 40 13.96 21.36 -3.71
CA ASP A 40 13.04 22.03 -4.64
C ASP A 40 12.04 21.07 -5.34
N ALA A 41 11.98 19.81 -4.94
CA ALA A 41 11.06 18.80 -5.45
C ALA A 41 9.67 18.87 -4.81
N LEU A 42 9.21 20.08 -4.51
CA LEU A 42 7.86 20.34 -4.01
C LEU A 42 6.84 19.95 -5.08
N ASN A 43 5.88 19.09 -4.66
CA ASN A 43 4.74 18.71 -5.49
C ASN A 43 5.03 17.74 -6.66
N ILE A 44 6.15 17.01 -6.62
CA ILE A 44 6.40 15.94 -7.59
C ILE A 44 5.78 14.64 -7.09
N VAL A 45 4.85 14.10 -7.87
CA VAL A 45 4.28 12.76 -7.67
C VAL A 45 4.88 11.84 -8.73
N PRO A 46 5.74 10.87 -8.35
CA PRO A 46 6.30 9.93 -9.31
C PRO A 46 5.19 9.02 -9.85
N LEU A 47 5.05 8.97 -11.17
CA LEU A 47 4.07 8.10 -11.84
C LEU A 47 4.54 6.63 -11.85
N LEU A 48 5.84 6.41 -11.96
CA LEU A 48 6.44 5.08 -11.96
C LEU A 48 7.44 5.00 -10.80
N ARG A 49 7.32 3.93 -10.00
CA ARG A 49 8.18 3.73 -8.83
C ARG A 49 8.76 2.32 -8.84
N LEU A 50 10.05 2.22 -8.56
CA LEU A 50 10.74 0.93 -8.46
C LEU A 50 10.10 0.01 -7.41
N ALA A 51 9.58 0.57 -6.32
CA ALA A 51 8.84 -0.18 -5.30
C ALA A 51 7.61 -0.89 -5.85
N GLU A 52 6.85 -0.21 -6.72
CA GLU A 52 5.68 -0.77 -7.40
C GLU A 52 6.09 -1.91 -8.35
N MET A 53 7.16 -1.73 -9.11
CA MET A 53 7.68 -2.76 -10.02
C MET A 53 8.07 -4.03 -9.26
N TYR A 54 8.72 -3.92 -8.09
CA TYR A 54 9.03 -5.06 -7.25
C TYR A 54 7.78 -5.76 -6.72
N LEU A 55 6.76 -5.02 -6.32
CA LEU A 55 5.50 -5.61 -5.87
C LEU A 55 4.75 -6.30 -7.03
N ILE A 56 4.80 -5.76 -8.23
CA ILE A 56 4.27 -6.41 -9.43
C ILE A 56 5.02 -7.72 -9.72
N LEU A 57 6.35 -7.74 -9.58
CA LEU A 57 7.15 -8.97 -9.73
C LEU A 57 6.76 -10.02 -8.68
N VAL A 58 6.61 -9.62 -7.42
CA VAL A 58 6.16 -10.52 -6.34
C VAL A 58 4.81 -11.15 -6.67
N GLU A 59 3.89 -10.36 -7.20
CA GLU A 59 2.52 -10.78 -7.50
C GLU A 59 2.42 -11.74 -8.69
N ASN A 60 3.27 -11.56 -9.71
CA ASN A 60 3.14 -12.26 -10.98
C ASN A 60 4.23 -13.32 -11.22
N SER A 61 5.14 -13.50 -10.27
CA SER A 61 6.19 -14.53 -10.38
C SER A 61 5.73 -15.85 -9.74
N PRO A 62 6.31 -16.98 -10.18
CA PRO A 62 6.11 -18.24 -9.48
C PRO A 62 6.45 -18.12 -7.98
N LEU A 63 5.75 -18.85 -7.13
CA LEU A 63 5.93 -18.82 -5.68
C LEU A 63 7.39 -19.03 -5.25
N SER A 64 8.14 -19.84 -5.98
CA SER A 64 9.57 -20.09 -5.76
C SER A 64 10.45 -18.85 -5.93
N GLU A 65 10.02 -17.87 -6.70
CA GLU A 65 10.77 -16.63 -7.00
C GLU A 65 10.22 -15.42 -6.26
N ALA A 66 8.93 -15.42 -5.98
CA ALA A 66 8.22 -14.29 -5.33
C ALA A 66 8.88 -13.84 -4.03
N GLY A 67 9.36 -14.81 -3.21
CA GLY A 67 10.09 -14.54 -1.97
C GLY A 67 11.38 -13.75 -2.19
N GLY A 68 12.12 -14.03 -3.27
CA GLY A 68 13.35 -13.30 -3.62
C GLY A 68 13.10 -11.83 -3.95
N TYR A 69 12.09 -11.55 -4.78
CA TYR A 69 11.70 -10.18 -5.10
C TYR A 69 11.16 -9.43 -3.88
N PHE A 70 10.36 -10.11 -3.07
CA PHE A 70 9.82 -9.51 -1.85
C PHE A 70 10.91 -9.21 -0.82
N LYS A 71 11.90 -10.08 -0.68
CA LYS A 71 13.09 -9.85 0.14
C LYS A 71 13.84 -8.60 -0.30
N THR A 72 14.11 -8.45 -1.60
CA THR A 72 14.79 -7.26 -2.15
C THR A 72 14.01 -5.99 -1.85
N TYR A 73 12.70 -6.00 -2.05
CA TYR A 73 11.82 -4.89 -1.67
C TYR A 73 11.91 -4.56 -0.17
N ARG A 74 11.90 -5.56 0.71
CA ARG A 74 11.94 -5.38 2.16
C ARG A 74 13.29 -4.84 2.64
N ILE A 75 14.41 -5.33 2.09
CA ILE A 75 15.74 -4.78 2.37
C ILE A 75 15.78 -3.28 2.06
N ALA A 76 15.27 -2.87 0.91
CA ALA A 76 15.19 -1.46 0.53
C ALA A 76 14.30 -0.61 1.46
N ARG A 77 13.46 -1.23 2.28
CA ARG A 77 12.63 -0.59 3.31
C ARG A 77 13.19 -0.71 4.73
N ASN A 78 14.39 -1.30 4.87
CA ASN A 78 15.01 -1.63 6.16
C ASN A 78 14.10 -2.48 7.05
N LEU A 79 13.45 -3.46 6.44
CA LEU A 79 12.58 -4.42 7.13
C LEU A 79 13.28 -5.74 7.35
N ASP A 80 12.89 -6.43 8.42
CA ASP A 80 13.37 -7.77 8.70
C ASP A 80 13.03 -8.73 7.54
N ILE A 81 14.06 -9.46 7.09
CA ILE A 81 13.98 -10.43 5.99
C ILE A 81 13.64 -11.85 6.47
N SER A 82 13.68 -12.12 7.77
CA SER A 82 13.40 -13.45 8.34
C SER A 82 11.96 -13.94 8.05
N ILE A 83 11.07 -13.01 7.75
CA ILE A 83 9.66 -13.30 7.48
C ILE A 83 9.44 -13.93 6.09
N ASP A 84 10.40 -13.85 5.18
CA ASP A 84 10.24 -14.31 3.80
C ASP A 84 10.17 -15.84 3.71
N ASN A 85 10.71 -16.55 4.71
CA ASN A 85 10.60 -18.01 4.80
C ASN A 85 9.17 -18.49 5.12
N SER A 86 8.24 -17.58 5.40
CA SER A 86 6.83 -17.91 5.69
C SER A 86 5.88 -17.77 4.50
N LEU A 87 6.41 -17.45 3.31
CA LEU A 87 5.63 -17.39 2.07
C LEU A 87 5.53 -18.78 1.46
N VAL A 88 4.63 -19.60 2.00
CA VAL A 88 4.47 -21.00 1.60
C VAL A 88 3.35 -21.17 0.59
N THR A 89 2.38 -20.26 0.59
CA THR A 89 1.22 -20.27 -0.29
C THR A 89 1.03 -18.95 -1.02
N GLU A 90 0.31 -18.98 -2.14
CA GLU A 90 -0.09 -17.75 -2.84
C GLU A 90 -0.90 -16.82 -1.93
N GLN A 91 -1.71 -17.38 -1.04
CA GLN A 91 -2.47 -16.59 -0.08
C GLN A 91 -1.55 -15.88 0.93
N ASP A 92 -0.44 -16.49 1.34
CA ASP A 92 0.55 -15.83 2.20
C ASP A 92 1.18 -14.64 1.50
N VAL A 93 1.55 -14.81 0.22
CA VAL A 93 2.06 -13.73 -0.63
C VAL A 93 1.03 -12.60 -0.70
N LEU A 94 -0.21 -12.92 -1.02
CA LEU A 94 -1.28 -11.94 -1.17
C LEU A 94 -1.54 -11.16 0.13
N ASN A 95 -1.59 -11.85 1.27
CA ASN A 95 -1.77 -11.24 2.59
C ASN A 95 -0.59 -10.31 2.96
N ARG A 96 0.62 -10.66 2.55
CA ARG A 96 1.81 -9.81 2.77
C ARG A 96 1.79 -8.60 1.86
N MET A 97 1.48 -8.82 0.59
CA MET A 97 1.36 -7.74 -0.38
C MET A 97 0.31 -6.71 0.04
N GLU A 98 -0.87 -7.14 0.49
CA GLU A 98 -1.91 -6.24 0.97
C GLU A 98 -1.38 -5.28 2.03
N LYS A 99 -0.58 -5.79 2.98
CA LYS A 99 0.03 -4.97 4.03
C LYS A 99 1.04 -3.96 3.48
N GLU A 100 1.87 -4.38 2.52
CA GLU A 100 2.88 -3.51 1.92
C GLU A 100 2.27 -2.49 0.96
N TYR A 101 1.28 -2.88 0.15
CA TYR A 101 0.52 -1.96 -0.71
C TYR A 101 -0.11 -0.85 0.11
N ARG A 102 -0.75 -1.18 1.24
CA ARG A 102 -1.38 -0.18 2.11
C ARG A 102 -0.37 0.81 2.69
N LYS A 103 0.84 0.38 3.01
CA LYS A 103 1.89 1.27 3.52
C LYS A 103 2.51 2.13 2.40
N GLU A 104 2.79 1.49 1.25
CA GLU A 104 3.48 2.13 0.14
C GLU A 104 2.59 3.14 -0.58
N PHE A 105 1.32 2.80 -0.78
CA PHE A 105 0.37 3.58 -1.56
C PHE A 105 -0.71 4.27 -0.71
N PHE A 106 -0.38 4.53 0.57
CA PHE A 106 -1.30 5.25 1.44
C PHE A 106 -1.65 6.63 0.85
N GLY A 107 -2.96 6.94 0.80
CA GLY A 107 -3.47 8.20 0.26
C GLY A 107 -3.51 8.32 -1.26
N GLU A 108 -3.15 7.25 -2.00
CA GLU A 108 -3.06 7.26 -3.48
C GLU A 108 -4.21 6.54 -4.19
N GLY A 109 -5.17 5.99 -3.46
CA GLY A 109 -6.30 5.27 -4.03
C GLY A 109 -5.98 3.86 -4.57
N GLN A 110 -4.71 3.46 -4.59
CA GLN A 110 -4.25 2.19 -5.19
C GLN A 110 -4.84 0.94 -4.51
N MET A 111 -5.18 1.03 -3.22
CA MET A 111 -5.77 -0.10 -2.48
C MET A 111 -7.11 -0.57 -3.05
N TRP A 112 -7.90 0.33 -3.64
CA TRP A 112 -9.15 -0.06 -4.30
C TRP A 112 -8.91 -1.01 -5.48
N PHE A 113 -7.94 -0.68 -6.33
CA PHE A 113 -7.58 -1.51 -7.47
C PHE A 113 -7.00 -2.85 -7.04
N PHE A 114 -6.16 -2.86 -5.99
CA PHE A 114 -5.64 -4.07 -5.40
C PHE A 114 -6.76 -4.99 -4.89
N TYR A 115 -7.68 -4.49 -4.10
CA TYR A 115 -8.82 -5.26 -3.60
C TYR A 115 -9.71 -5.78 -4.73
N LYS A 116 -9.99 -4.94 -5.73
CA LYS A 116 -10.79 -5.33 -6.90
C LYS A 116 -10.12 -6.44 -7.71
N LYS A 117 -8.82 -6.31 -7.97
CA LYS A 117 -8.06 -7.30 -8.76
C LYS A 117 -8.08 -8.70 -8.13
N HIS A 118 -8.07 -8.76 -6.81
CA HIS A 118 -7.98 -10.01 -6.04
C HIS A 118 -9.29 -10.43 -5.39
N ASP A 119 -10.42 -9.83 -5.78
CA ASP A 119 -11.76 -10.14 -5.28
C ASP A 119 -11.85 -10.20 -3.75
N PHE A 120 -11.20 -9.26 -3.07
CA PHE A 120 -11.28 -9.21 -1.62
C PHE A 120 -12.71 -8.94 -1.15
N THR A 121 -13.20 -9.79 -0.26
CA THR A 121 -14.53 -9.66 0.34
C THR A 121 -14.53 -8.86 1.65
N ARG A 122 -13.34 -8.53 2.16
CA ARG A 122 -13.18 -7.79 3.41
C ARG A 122 -12.00 -6.84 3.34
N PHE A 123 -12.16 -5.68 3.95
CA PHE A 123 -11.04 -4.78 4.21
C PHE A 123 -10.27 -5.25 5.44
N THR A 124 -8.95 -5.24 5.36
CA THR A 124 -8.10 -5.39 6.56
C THR A 124 -8.20 -4.16 7.45
N TRP A 125 -8.42 -3.00 6.86
CA TRP A 125 -8.69 -1.75 7.57
C TRP A 125 -9.68 -0.88 6.77
N PRO A 126 -10.74 -0.33 7.40
CA PRO A 126 -11.14 -0.51 8.80
C PRO A 126 -11.56 -1.96 9.10
N LYS A 127 -11.17 -2.45 10.27
CA LYS A 127 -11.43 -3.85 10.67
C LYS A 127 -12.91 -4.22 10.57
N ASN A 128 -13.15 -5.46 10.14
CA ASN A 128 -14.48 -6.06 10.10
C ASN A 128 -15.48 -5.40 9.13
N LYS A 129 -15.02 -4.61 8.18
CA LYS A 129 -15.88 -4.12 7.10
C LYS A 129 -15.84 -5.09 5.94
N THR A 130 -16.99 -5.65 5.61
CA THR A 130 -17.20 -6.44 4.38
C THR A 130 -17.34 -5.51 3.19
N ILE A 131 -16.85 -5.98 2.05
CA ILE A 131 -17.07 -5.34 0.76
C ILE A 131 -18.37 -5.94 0.23
N PRO A 132 -19.42 -5.14 -0.03
CA PRO A 132 -20.68 -5.66 -0.55
C PRO A 132 -20.48 -6.38 -1.88
N GLU A 133 -21.31 -7.38 -2.14
CA GLU A 133 -21.39 -8.01 -3.46
C GLU A 133 -21.66 -6.96 -4.52
N GLY A 134 -20.99 -7.06 -5.66
CA GLY A 134 -21.11 -6.10 -6.75
C GLY A 134 -20.42 -4.74 -6.52
N ALA A 135 -19.74 -4.51 -5.37
CA ALA A 135 -19.07 -3.25 -5.11
C ALA A 135 -17.97 -2.89 -6.12
N TYR A 136 -17.41 -3.91 -6.77
CA TYR A 136 -16.39 -3.73 -7.81
C TYR A 136 -16.97 -3.53 -9.23
N LEU A 137 -18.27 -3.64 -9.37
CA LEU A 137 -18.97 -3.42 -10.64
C LEU A 137 -19.44 -1.98 -10.71
N LEU A 138 -19.05 -1.29 -11.78
CA LEU A 138 -19.62 0.02 -12.07
C LEU A 138 -20.98 -0.18 -12.74
N PRO A 139 -22.08 0.41 -12.21
CA PRO A 139 -23.38 0.30 -12.83
C PRO A 139 -23.34 0.97 -14.21
N ILE A 140 -23.99 0.35 -15.19
CA ILE A 140 -24.19 0.96 -16.50
C ILE A 140 -25.06 2.22 -16.30
N PRO A 141 -24.65 3.39 -16.80
CA PRO A 141 -25.45 4.60 -16.72
C PRO A 141 -26.84 4.37 -17.32
N LYS A 142 -27.90 4.81 -16.64
CA LYS A 142 -29.29 4.65 -17.10
C LYS A 142 -29.53 5.21 -18.52
N SER A 143 -28.75 6.21 -18.93
CA SER A 143 -28.78 6.77 -20.28
C SER A 143 -28.29 5.82 -21.37
N GLN A 144 -27.53 4.77 -21.02
CA GLN A 144 -27.06 3.76 -21.98
C GLN A 144 -27.99 2.56 -22.10
N SER A 145 -28.87 2.33 -21.12
CA SER A 145 -29.86 1.26 -21.18
C SER A 145 -31.07 1.59 -22.09
N VAL A 146 -31.09 2.76 -22.72
CA VAL A 146 -32.17 3.20 -23.64
C VAL A 146 -31.86 2.77 -25.08
N PHE A 147 -30.72 2.16 -25.36
CA PHE A 147 -30.31 1.74 -26.71
C PHE A 147 -30.40 0.22 -26.93
N ASP A 148 -30.90 -0.53 -25.95
CA ASP A 148 -31.32 -1.94 -26.07
C ASP A 148 -32.86 -2.01 -26.17
#